data_4427218454380840ff93aafb330f195c
#
_entry.id   4427218454380840ff93aafb330f195c
#
_cell.length_a   1.000
_cell.length_b   1.000
_cell.length_c   1.000
_cell.angle_alpha   90.00
_cell.angle_beta   90.00
_cell.angle_gamma   90.00
#
_symmetry.space_group_name_H-M   'P 1'
#
loop_
_entity.id
_entity.type
_entity.pdbx_description
1 polymer ?
#
loop_
_entity_poly.entity_id
_entity_poly.type
_entity_poly.pdbx_seq_one_letter_code
_entity_poly.pdbx_strand_id
1 'polypeptide(L)'
;SMGGIRMLPNVTPAAIHNLARGMTLKNAAANLPYGGGKSGIVAEYGLSTQERLQVMKGFAHLLYRYHDVYLPGPDVGTNDADMKTIAVESGLDNAVSKPVDMGGNQIDQLGAAAGGVIIALDELLKEMPRLRSLSQFENLEVPRAEELTVLIQGCGAVGAHAARFLCSWLPGARVTGLSDENGYLYHQDGLPVDTLFNIWQESGPVTRQYFLNSLMEEENTPSGMKFSSEPDDLLRESAFCFIPAAPVANYLDTDSGSDPCMLVDQIGRWHVIIEGANTYSPDPERKVFRSRMERAVYRQMGVMIASDYMVNSGGVIFAAQEQLIKTPGHLRFPDEYKGNARAVEDWLEDHAQEFSELAEQRLAAAESHRDEVIRCNIREMIDLLVSDADMLPNEAAEQISIRRIAARESDKKAVEIMESIPTIPIASTVKLAAAALINSPSPILAVVDDDDQLAGVVTDWDITRATSIGSPDNLPLEQVMTREVISAVPTDSILDVIRKLEHHEISAMPVVSGKSVLGMISSDLLARQSLLRLLQSQI
;
A
#
# COMPACT_ATOMS: atom_id res chain seq x y z
N SER A 1 9.47 0.71 3.61
CA SER A 1 8.31 -0.12 3.22
C SER A 1 7.29 -0.21 4.36
N MET A 2 6.01 -0.40 4.01
CA MET A 2 4.91 -0.46 4.98
C MET A 2 3.94 -1.59 4.63
N GLY A 3 3.42 -2.30 5.65
CA GLY A 3 2.40 -3.33 5.48
C GLY A 3 2.16 -4.18 6.72
N GLY A 4 1.14 -5.03 6.67
CA GLY A 4 0.62 -5.75 7.83
C GLY A 4 1.39 -7.00 8.23
N ILE A 5 1.19 -7.42 9.47
CA ILE A 5 1.70 -8.68 10.03
C ILE A 5 0.58 -9.72 9.95
N ARG A 6 0.78 -10.79 9.17
CA ARG A 6 -0.17 -11.90 9.10
C ARG A 6 0.19 -12.99 10.10
N MET A 7 -0.76 -13.41 10.93
CA MET A 7 -0.53 -14.46 11.93
C MET A 7 -1.55 -15.59 11.75
N LEU A 8 -1.12 -16.68 11.13
CA LEU A 8 -1.94 -17.86 10.81
C LEU A 8 -1.07 -19.12 10.83
N PRO A 9 -1.65 -20.33 11.02
CA PRO A 9 -0.90 -21.59 11.04
C PRO A 9 -0.22 -21.94 9.70
N ASN A 10 -0.78 -21.48 8.60
CA ASN A 10 -0.35 -21.83 7.24
C ASN A 10 0.39 -20.71 6.49
N VAL A 11 0.96 -19.74 7.20
CA VAL A 11 1.74 -18.66 6.59
C VAL A 11 3.02 -19.22 5.97
N THR A 12 3.28 -18.87 4.71
CA THR A 12 4.50 -19.26 4.00
C THR A 12 5.27 -18.03 3.49
N PRO A 13 6.61 -18.14 3.30
CA PRO A 13 7.40 -17.04 2.73
C PRO A 13 6.88 -16.58 1.36
N ALA A 14 6.45 -17.51 0.50
CA ALA A 14 5.91 -17.19 -0.83
C ALA A 14 4.61 -16.37 -0.72
N ALA A 15 3.69 -16.74 0.18
CA ALA A 15 2.47 -15.99 0.42
C ALA A 15 2.77 -14.57 0.94
N ILE A 16 3.72 -14.44 1.86
CA ILE A 16 4.14 -13.13 2.39
C ILE A 16 4.79 -12.26 1.31
N HIS A 17 5.63 -12.84 0.46
CA HIS A 17 6.22 -12.13 -0.68
C HIS A 17 5.15 -11.59 -1.64
N ASN A 18 4.17 -12.42 -2.02
CA ASN A 18 3.07 -12.02 -2.89
C ASN A 18 2.24 -10.88 -2.28
N LEU A 19 1.97 -10.97 -0.97
CA LEU A 19 1.27 -9.90 -0.25
C LEU A 19 2.07 -8.59 -0.21
N ALA A 20 3.40 -8.65 -0.02
CA ALA A 20 4.27 -7.47 -0.05
C ALA A 20 4.25 -6.78 -1.44
N ARG A 21 4.21 -7.56 -2.54
CA ARG A 21 4.03 -7.00 -3.90
C ARG A 21 2.70 -6.28 -4.06
N GLY A 22 1.61 -6.91 -3.62
CA GLY A 22 0.29 -6.27 -3.61
C GLY A 22 0.30 -4.96 -2.82
N MET A 23 0.97 -4.95 -1.66
CA MET A 23 1.14 -3.73 -0.87
C MET A 23 1.94 -2.63 -1.59
N THR A 24 2.88 -2.98 -2.48
CA THR A 24 3.61 -1.99 -3.28
C THR A 24 2.66 -1.21 -4.20
N LEU A 25 1.79 -1.92 -4.93
CA LEU A 25 0.78 -1.30 -5.79
C LEU A 25 -0.25 -0.52 -4.96
N LYS A 26 -0.69 -1.08 -3.83
CA LYS A 26 -1.65 -0.43 -2.93
C LYS A 26 -1.12 0.88 -2.34
N ASN A 27 0.13 0.90 -1.87
CA ASN A 27 0.76 2.13 -1.39
C ASN A 27 0.93 3.17 -2.50
N ALA A 28 1.23 2.73 -3.73
CA ALA A 28 1.32 3.62 -4.88
C ALA A 28 -0.05 4.17 -5.30
N ALA A 29 -1.09 3.31 -5.35
CA ALA A 29 -2.48 3.72 -5.59
C ALA A 29 -2.99 4.69 -4.51
N ALA A 30 -2.54 4.53 -3.27
CA ALA A 30 -2.83 5.44 -2.16
C ALA A 30 -1.96 6.72 -2.18
N ASN A 31 -1.11 6.90 -3.18
CA ASN A 31 -0.14 8.00 -3.29
C ASN A 31 0.72 8.20 -2.03
N LEU A 32 1.13 7.10 -1.40
CA LEU A 32 1.95 7.10 -0.19
C LEU A 32 3.45 6.95 -0.53
N PRO A 33 4.37 7.57 0.24
CA PRO A 33 5.81 7.55 -0.03
C PRO A 33 6.48 6.23 0.40
N TYR A 34 5.74 5.11 0.44
CA TYR A 34 6.23 3.83 0.94
C TYR A 34 6.20 2.75 -0.15
N GLY A 35 7.23 1.91 -0.17
CA GLY A 35 7.16 0.60 -0.82
C GLY A 35 6.28 -0.36 -0.04
N GLY A 36 5.95 -1.50 -0.62
CA GLY A 36 5.23 -2.58 0.06
C GLY A 36 6.13 -3.35 1.02
N GLY A 37 5.60 -3.68 2.18
CA GLY A 37 6.19 -4.58 3.15
C GLY A 37 5.15 -5.58 3.63
N LYS A 38 5.59 -6.72 4.12
CA LYS A 38 4.72 -7.72 4.76
C LYS A 38 5.56 -8.59 5.66
N SER A 39 4.99 -9.06 6.75
CA SER A 39 5.59 -10.07 7.60
C SER A 39 4.58 -11.13 7.99
N GLY A 40 5.07 -12.28 8.43
CA GLY A 40 4.25 -13.41 8.81
C GLY A 40 4.72 -14.08 10.09
N ILE A 41 3.76 -14.48 10.90
CA ILE A 41 3.97 -15.29 12.10
C ILE A 41 3.20 -16.59 11.90
N VAL A 42 3.88 -17.72 11.97
CA VAL A 42 3.23 -19.03 12.00
C VAL A 42 2.81 -19.31 13.43
N ALA A 43 1.50 -19.31 13.67
CA ALA A 43 0.94 -19.56 15.00
C ALA A 43 -0.41 -20.28 14.89
N GLU A 44 -0.68 -21.20 15.79
CA GLU A 44 -1.96 -21.91 15.88
C GLU A 44 -3.11 -20.97 16.30
N TYR A 45 -4.33 -21.34 15.92
CA TYR A 45 -5.52 -20.64 16.40
C TYR A 45 -5.73 -20.84 17.90
N GLY A 46 -6.29 -19.84 18.56
CA GLY A 46 -6.70 -19.97 19.97
C GLY A 46 -5.57 -19.81 20.98
N LEU A 47 -4.47 -19.12 20.63
CA LEU A 47 -3.47 -18.71 21.61
C LEU A 47 -4.14 -17.98 22.78
N SER A 48 -3.75 -18.32 24.01
CA SER A 48 -4.12 -17.53 25.18
C SER A 48 -3.54 -16.11 25.08
N THR A 49 -4.14 -15.17 25.80
CA THR A 49 -3.66 -13.77 25.83
C THR A 49 -2.17 -13.70 26.23
N GLN A 50 -1.73 -14.54 27.16
CA GLN A 50 -0.34 -14.56 27.60
C GLN A 50 0.61 -15.13 26.54
N GLU A 51 0.24 -16.21 25.86
CA GLU A 51 1.03 -16.78 24.78
C GLU A 51 1.13 -15.81 23.62
N ARG A 52 0.02 -15.18 23.20
CA ARG A 52 -0.02 -14.15 22.18
C ARG A 52 0.92 -12.98 22.52
N LEU A 53 0.87 -12.49 23.76
CA LEU A 53 1.75 -11.42 24.22
C LEU A 53 3.24 -11.81 24.09
N GLN A 54 3.61 -13.05 24.47
CA GLN A 54 4.99 -13.51 24.33
C GLN A 54 5.45 -13.63 22.87
N VAL A 55 4.58 -14.12 21.99
CA VAL A 55 4.83 -14.18 20.55
C VAL A 55 5.07 -12.78 19.99
N MET A 56 4.20 -11.81 20.32
CA MET A 56 4.32 -10.45 19.83
C MET A 56 5.55 -9.71 20.38
N LYS A 57 5.93 -9.93 21.63
CA LYS A 57 7.19 -9.41 22.20
C LYS A 57 8.41 -9.95 21.49
N GLY A 58 8.48 -11.27 21.31
CA GLY A 58 9.57 -11.91 20.56
C GLY A 58 9.67 -11.39 19.11
N PHE A 59 8.52 -11.19 18.48
CA PHE A 59 8.45 -10.66 17.13
C PHE A 59 8.87 -9.18 17.07
N ALA A 60 8.49 -8.35 18.06
CA ALA A 60 8.92 -6.96 18.16
C ALA A 60 10.45 -6.84 18.24
N HIS A 61 11.10 -7.69 19.06
CA HIS A 61 12.57 -7.74 19.14
C HIS A 61 13.23 -8.16 17.83
N LEU A 62 12.63 -9.10 17.09
CA LEU A 62 13.11 -9.50 15.76
C LEU A 62 12.98 -8.34 14.77
N LEU A 63 11.83 -7.67 14.74
CA LEU A 63 11.53 -6.55 13.85
C LEU A 63 12.41 -5.34 14.10
N TYR A 64 12.88 -5.12 15.32
CA TYR A 64 13.69 -3.96 15.67
C TYR A 64 14.95 -3.81 14.77
N ARG A 65 15.46 -4.92 14.26
CA ARG A 65 16.59 -4.93 13.30
C ARG A 65 16.23 -4.32 11.94
N TYR A 66 14.93 -4.19 11.64
CA TYR A 66 14.40 -3.74 10.36
C TYR A 66 13.60 -2.45 10.48
N HIS A 67 13.63 -1.77 11.64
CA HIS A 67 12.80 -0.59 11.92
C HIS A 67 13.03 0.58 10.93
N ASP A 68 14.22 0.70 10.34
CA ASP A 68 14.53 1.72 9.33
C ASP A 68 13.94 1.39 7.95
N VAL A 69 13.64 0.12 7.67
CA VAL A 69 13.22 -0.34 6.35
C VAL A 69 11.80 -0.86 6.29
N TYR A 70 11.22 -1.27 7.43
CA TYR A 70 9.88 -1.86 7.49
C TYR A 70 9.06 -1.32 8.65
N LEU A 71 7.89 -0.81 8.33
CA LEU A 71 6.90 -0.29 9.26
C LEU A 71 5.71 -1.25 9.32
N PRO A 72 5.53 -1.99 10.42
CA PRO A 72 4.45 -2.96 10.58
C PRO A 72 3.12 -2.30 10.96
N GLY A 73 2.05 -2.85 10.42
CA GLY A 73 0.66 -2.61 10.84
C GLY A 73 -0.07 -3.93 11.06
N PRO A 74 -1.35 -3.93 11.45
CA PRO A 74 -2.14 -5.14 11.60
C PRO A 74 -2.54 -5.74 10.24
N ASP A 75 -2.82 -7.04 10.23
CA ASP A 75 -3.38 -7.81 9.13
C ASP A 75 -4.17 -8.99 9.70
N VAL A 76 -4.58 -9.95 8.87
CA VAL A 76 -5.30 -11.14 9.32
C VAL A 76 -4.56 -11.85 10.45
N GLY A 77 -5.23 -12.05 11.56
CA GLY A 77 -4.69 -12.67 12.78
C GLY A 77 -3.99 -11.72 13.75
N THR A 78 -3.80 -10.42 13.39
CA THR A 78 -3.27 -9.38 14.29
C THR A 78 -4.20 -8.18 14.39
N ASN A 79 -4.04 -7.37 15.43
CA ASN A 79 -4.90 -6.22 15.74
C ASN A 79 -4.11 -5.04 16.35
N ASP A 80 -4.82 -3.99 16.75
CA ASP A 80 -4.27 -2.79 17.38
C ASP A 80 -3.56 -3.06 18.73
N ALA A 81 -4.05 -4.02 19.53
CA ALA A 81 -3.39 -4.43 20.78
C ALA A 81 -2.02 -5.08 20.54
N ASP A 82 -1.87 -5.82 19.42
CA ASP A 82 -0.56 -6.34 19.01
C ASP A 82 0.37 -5.19 18.60
N MET A 83 -0.14 -4.18 17.92
CA MET A 83 0.62 -2.98 17.54
C MET A 83 1.02 -2.17 18.79
N LYS A 84 0.14 -2.09 19.81
CA LYS A 84 0.49 -1.56 21.14
C LYS A 84 1.67 -2.30 21.74
N THR A 85 1.65 -3.64 21.70
CA THR A 85 2.76 -4.47 22.21
C THR A 85 4.07 -4.15 21.48
N ILE A 86 4.07 -4.06 20.15
CA ILE A 86 5.27 -3.70 19.38
C ILE A 86 5.76 -2.30 19.76
N ALA A 87 4.85 -1.33 19.89
CA ALA A 87 5.21 0.04 20.25
C ALA A 87 5.79 0.14 21.68
N VAL A 88 5.27 -0.63 22.63
CA VAL A 88 5.83 -0.71 23.99
C VAL A 88 7.24 -1.28 24.00
N GLU A 89 7.49 -2.33 23.21
CA GLU A 89 8.80 -3.00 23.17
C GLU A 89 9.85 -2.20 22.38
N SER A 90 9.46 -1.44 21.34
CA SER A 90 10.40 -0.86 20.37
C SER A 90 10.31 0.66 20.21
N GLY A 91 9.25 1.30 20.70
CA GLY A 91 8.98 2.73 20.59
C GLY A 91 7.76 3.05 19.73
N LEU A 92 7.10 4.19 20.01
CA LEU A 92 5.81 4.57 19.42
C LEU A 92 5.79 4.64 17.89
N ASP A 93 6.90 5.05 17.28
CA ASP A 93 6.97 5.23 15.83
C ASP A 93 7.32 3.93 15.06
N ASN A 94 7.47 2.78 15.75
CA ASN A 94 7.87 1.51 15.13
C ASN A 94 6.68 0.58 14.82
N ALA A 95 5.44 1.06 14.97
CA ALA A 95 4.23 0.39 14.50
C ALA A 95 3.17 1.44 14.14
N VAL A 96 2.23 1.05 13.26
CA VAL A 96 1.08 1.87 12.88
C VAL A 96 -0.23 1.15 13.17
N SER A 97 -1.35 1.87 13.12
CA SER A 97 -2.68 1.40 13.53
C SER A 97 -2.70 0.97 15.00
N LYS A 98 -2.04 1.78 15.82
CA LYS A 98 -2.05 1.67 17.27
C LYS A 98 -3.41 2.13 17.85
N PRO A 99 -3.72 1.79 19.10
CA PRO A 99 -4.86 2.36 19.82
C PRO A 99 -4.79 3.89 19.93
N VAL A 100 -5.94 4.52 20.14
CA VAL A 100 -6.07 5.99 20.26
C VAL A 100 -5.25 6.56 21.42
N ASP A 101 -5.13 5.82 22.54
CA ASP A 101 -4.30 6.20 23.70
C ASP A 101 -2.81 6.36 23.37
N MET A 102 -2.37 5.84 22.21
CA MET A 102 -1.03 6.03 21.64
C MET A 102 -1.00 7.00 20.44
N GLY A 103 -2.06 7.77 20.23
CA GLY A 103 -2.21 8.65 19.09
C GLY A 103 -2.40 7.89 17.77
N GLY A 104 -2.91 6.65 17.82
CA GLY A 104 -3.12 5.80 16.65
C GLY A 104 -4.51 5.94 16.05
N ASN A 105 -4.66 5.39 14.84
CA ASN A 105 -5.92 5.29 14.11
C ASN A 105 -6.39 3.83 14.09
N GLN A 106 -7.45 3.53 14.80
CA GLN A 106 -8.08 2.20 14.86
C GLN A 106 -8.82 1.92 13.54
N ILE A 107 -8.09 1.52 12.50
CA ILE A 107 -8.55 1.45 11.10
C ILE A 107 -9.82 0.62 10.88
N ASP A 108 -9.96 -0.50 11.58
CA ASP A 108 -11.12 -1.40 11.44
C ASP A 108 -12.37 -0.83 12.13
N GLN A 109 -12.21 -0.24 13.32
CA GLN A 109 -13.30 0.39 14.04
C GLN A 109 -13.83 1.64 13.35
N LEU A 110 -12.96 2.36 12.62
CA LEU A 110 -13.31 3.53 11.84
C LEU A 110 -13.84 3.17 10.44
N GLY A 111 -13.81 1.91 10.03
CA GLY A 111 -14.21 1.49 8.71
C GLY A 111 -13.39 2.15 7.59
N ALA A 112 -12.10 2.36 7.81
CA ALA A 112 -11.25 3.14 6.91
C ALA A 112 -11.27 2.64 5.46
N ALA A 113 -11.21 1.32 5.24
CA ALA A 113 -11.31 0.70 3.91
C ALA A 113 -12.71 0.85 3.32
N ALA A 114 -13.75 0.60 4.12
CA ALA A 114 -15.16 0.72 3.70
C ALA A 114 -15.51 2.15 3.25
N GLY A 115 -14.98 3.16 3.95
CA GLY A 115 -15.15 4.56 3.53
C GLY A 115 -14.60 4.80 2.13
N GLY A 116 -13.45 4.21 1.80
CA GLY A 116 -12.88 4.28 0.45
C GLY A 116 -13.76 3.64 -0.62
N VAL A 117 -14.37 2.49 -0.31
CA VAL A 117 -15.30 1.79 -1.20
C VAL A 117 -16.51 2.65 -1.54
N ILE A 118 -17.10 3.33 -0.56
CA ILE A 118 -18.28 4.18 -0.79
C ILE A 118 -17.92 5.50 -1.48
N ILE A 119 -16.75 6.09 -1.16
CA ILE A 119 -16.23 7.25 -1.90
C ILE A 119 -15.99 6.89 -3.37
N ALA A 120 -15.45 5.70 -3.64
CA ALA A 120 -15.26 5.21 -5.00
C ALA A 120 -16.60 5.03 -5.75
N LEU A 121 -17.61 4.49 -5.09
CA LEU A 121 -18.95 4.37 -5.67
C LEU A 121 -19.54 5.75 -5.99
N ASP A 122 -19.50 6.70 -5.05
CA ASP A 122 -20.00 8.08 -5.27
C ASP A 122 -19.30 8.76 -6.46
N GLU A 123 -17.98 8.65 -6.53
CA GLU A 123 -17.24 9.25 -7.65
C GLU A 123 -17.49 8.51 -8.97
N LEU A 124 -17.56 7.17 -8.93
CA LEU A 124 -17.85 6.39 -10.13
C LEU A 124 -19.22 6.74 -10.73
N LEU A 125 -20.27 6.92 -9.92
CA LEU A 125 -21.59 7.33 -10.39
C LEU A 125 -21.54 8.66 -11.18
N LYS A 126 -20.64 9.58 -10.81
CA LYS A 126 -20.43 10.86 -11.51
C LYS A 126 -19.69 10.67 -12.84
N GLU A 127 -18.72 9.76 -12.87
CA GLU A 127 -17.87 9.52 -14.03
C GLU A 127 -18.46 8.50 -15.04
N MET A 128 -19.40 7.65 -14.62
CA MET A 128 -20.05 6.63 -15.46
C MET A 128 -20.62 7.12 -16.79
N PRO A 129 -21.21 8.34 -16.91
CA PRO A 129 -21.70 8.83 -18.19
C PRO A 129 -20.63 8.86 -19.29
N ARG A 130 -19.36 8.98 -18.94
CA ARG A 130 -18.21 8.97 -19.87
C ARG A 130 -17.97 7.59 -20.49
N LEU A 131 -18.30 6.53 -19.76
CA LEU A 131 -18.18 5.14 -20.26
C LEU A 131 -19.08 4.86 -21.47
N ARG A 132 -20.13 5.68 -21.72
CA ARG A 132 -21.01 5.52 -22.88
C ARG A 132 -20.30 5.63 -24.23
N SER A 133 -19.06 6.15 -24.27
CA SER A 133 -18.21 6.12 -25.45
C SER A 133 -17.72 4.71 -25.83
N LEU A 134 -17.79 3.76 -24.89
CA LEU A 134 -17.45 2.36 -25.08
C LEU A 134 -18.71 1.56 -25.44
N SER A 135 -18.60 0.70 -26.45
CA SER A 135 -19.76 -0.01 -27.02
C SER A 135 -20.55 -0.85 -26.01
N GLN A 136 -19.86 -1.46 -25.04
CA GLN A 136 -20.49 -2.29 -24.00
C GLN A 136 -21.27 -1.46 -22.95
N PHE A 137 -21.07 -0.13 -22.91
CA PHE A 137 -21.74 0.80 -22.01
C PHE A 137 -22.64 1.81 -22.72
N GLU A 138 -22.89 1.65 -24.03
CA GLU A 138 -23.67 2.60 -24.84
C GLU A 138 -25.05 2.92 -24.21
N ASN A 139 -25.70 1.91 -23.63
CA ASN A 139 -27.04 2.04 -23.02
C ASN A 139 -26.99 2.14 -21.48
N LEU A 140 -25.82 2.49 -20.91
CA LEU A 140 -25.66 2.59 -19.47
C LEU A 140 -26.50 3.75 -18.92
N GLU A 141 -27.42 3.44 -18.00
CA GLU A 141 -28.18 4.40 -17.22
C GLU A 141 -27.62 4.52 -15.81
N VAL A 142 -27.39 5.74 -15.35
CA VAL A 142 -26.91 5.99 -13.98
C VAL A 142 -28.13 6.29 -13.10
N PRO A 143 -28.36 5.53 -12.03
CA PRO A 143 -29.52 5.70 -11.17
C PRO A 143 -29.39 6.97 -10.34
N ARG A 144 -30.53 7.51 -9.92
CA ARG A 144 -30.57 8.48 -8.82
C ARG A 144 -30.30 7.75 -7.50
N ALA A 145 -29.94 8.50 -6.46
CA ALA A 145 -29.63 7.90 -5.16
C ALA A 145 -30.75 6.99 -4.62
N GLU A 146 -32.03 7.41 -4.79
CA GLU A 146 -33.19 6.64 -4.33
C GLU A 146 -33.43 5.34 -5.13
N GLU A 147 -32.83 5.22 -6.29
CA GLU A 147 -32.91 4.05 -7.17
C GLU A 147 -31.70 3.13 -7.01
N LEU A 148 -30.67 3.62 -6.31
CA LEU A 148 -29.41 2.88 -6.11
C LEU A 148 -29.62 1.72 -5.14
N THR A 149 -29.39 0.51 -5.65
CA THR A 149 -29.46 -0.74 -4.89
C THR A 149 -28.09 -1.40 -4.84
N VAL A 150 -27.72 -1.94 -3.69
CA VAL A 150 -26.40 -2.50 -3.45
C VAL A 150 -26.50 -3.88 -2.80
N LEU A 151 -25.74 -4.85 -3.33
CA LEU A 151 -25.45 -6.14 -2.69
C LEU A 151 -24.08 -6.10 -2.07
N ILE A 152 -23.93 -6.68 -0.88
CA ILE A 152 -22.66 -6.74 -0.16
C ILE A 152 -22.35 -8.21 0.21
N GLN A 153 -21.30 -8.78 -0.37
CA GLN A 153 -20.83 -10.12 -0.03
C GLN A 153 -19.84 -10.02 1.13
N GLY A 154 -20.21 -10.53 2.30
CA GLY A 154 -19.40 -10.51 3.50
C GLY A 154 -19.73 -9.35 4.45
N CYS A 155 -20.18 -9.69 5.65
CA CYS A 155 -20.48 -8.74 6.74
C CYS A 155 -19.38 -8.74 7.80
N GLY A 156 -18.11 -8.57 7.35
CA GLY A 156 -16.99 -8.25 8.22
C GLY A 156 -16.82 -6.73 8.37
N ALA A 157 -15.66 -6.27 8.88
CA ALA A 157 -15.40 -4.84 9.10
C ALA A 157 -15.65 -3.99 7.83
N VAL A 158 -15.23 -4.45 6.64
CA VAL A 158 -15.44 -3.72 5.38
C VAL A 158 -16.94 -3.68 5.02
N GLY A 159 -17.61 -4.84 4.98
CA GLY A 159 -19.00 -4.92 4.52
C GLY A 159 -19.98 -4.22 5.47
N ALA A 160 -19.85 -4.40 6.78
CA ALA A 160 -20.71 -3.78 7.77
C ALA A 160 -20.60 -2.24 7.74
N HIS A 161 -19.38 -1.71 7.72
CA HIS A 161 -19.17 -0.27 7.60
C HIS A 161 -19.57 0.28 6.23
N ALA A 162 -19.36 -0.47 5.12
CA ALA A 162 -19.80 -0.06 3.79
C ALA A 162 -21.33 0.08 3.73
N ALA A 163 -22.06 -0.87 4.31
CA ALA A 163 -23.51 -0.77 4.41
C ALA A 163 -23.95 0.50 5.15
N ARG A 164 -23.34 0.79 6.29
CA ARG A 164 -23.65 1.97 7.11
C ARG A 164 -23.29 3.28 6.41
N PHE A 165 -22.09 3.37 5.81
CA PHE A 165 -21.66 4.56 5.08
C PHE A 165 -22.49 4.79 3.83
N LEU A 166 -22.90 3.74 3.12
CA LEU A 166 -23.80 3.88 1.98
C LEU A 166 -25.08 4.64 2.38
N CYS A 167 -25.76 4.18 3.42
CA CYS A 167 -27.01 4.79 3.87
C CYS A 167 -26.81 6.22 4.39
N SER A 168 -25.67 6.53 5.02
CA SER A 168 -25.40 7.86 5.59
C SER A 168 -24.86 8.86 4.57
N TRP A 169 -24.02 8.44 3.63
CA TRP A 169 -23.35 9.34 2.67
C TRP A 169 -24.09 9.46 1.34
N LEU A 170 -24.92 8.47 0.98
CA LEU A 170 -25.75 8.46 -0.21
C LEU A 170 -27.23 8.28 0.20
N PRO A 171 -27.85 9.32 0.78
CA PRO A 171 -29.23 9.22 1.28
C PRO A 171 -30.20 8.76 0.19
N GLY A 172 -30.99 7.75 0.51
CA GLY A 172 -31.92 7.10 -0.43
C GLY A 172 -31.37 5.80 -1.05
N ALA A 173 -30.06 5.60 -1.07
CA ALA A 173 -29.47 4.33 -1.50
C ALA A 173 -29.81 3.19 -0.51
N ARG A 174 -29.97 1.97 -1.04
CA ARG A 174 -30.44 0.82 -0.26
C ARG A 174 -29.49 -0.36 -0.38
N VAL A 175 -29.14 -0.95 0.75
CA VAL A 175 -28.55 -2.30 0.78
C VAL A 175 -29.68 -3.29 0.64
N THR A 176 -29.81 -3.92 -0.53
CA THR A 176 -30.86 -4.88 -0.81
C THR A 176 -30.46 -6.32 -0.48
N GLY A 177 -29.17 -6.61 -0.40
CA GLY A 177 -28.68 -7.92 0.00
C GLY A 177 -27.35 -7.86 0.74
N LEU A 178 -27.19 -8.75 1.72
CA LEU A 178 -26.01 -8.87 2.55
C LEU A 178 -25.75 -10.35 2.86
N SER A 179 -24.50 -10.81 2.74
CA SER A 179 -24.13 -12.16 3.18
C SER A 179 -23.04 -12.15 4.26
N ASP A 180 -22.98 -13.22 5.01
CA ASP A 180 -21.89 -13.59 5.91
C ASP A 180 -21.65 -15.11 5.87
N GLU A 181 -20.83 -15.66 6.74
CA GLU A 181 -20.51 -17.09 6.76
C GLU A 181 -21.72 -18.01 7.07
N ASN A 182 -22.84 -17.45 7.58
CA ASN A 182 -24.05 -18.18 7.94
C ASN A 182 -25.14 -18.14 6.87
N GLY A 183 -24.91 -17.43 5.75
CA GLY A 183 -25.86 -17.32 4.65
C GLY A 183 -26.01 -15.90 4.11
N TYR A 184 -27.17 -15.63 3.49
CA TYR A 184 -27.48 -14.27 3.04
C TYR A 184 -28.92 -13.86 3.36
N LEU A 185 -29.10 -12.54 3.45
CA LEU A 185 -30.39 -11.87 3.50
C LEU A 185 -30.59 -11.05 2.23
N TYR A 186 -31.83 -11.02 1.72
CA TYR A 186 -32.21 -10.15 0.60
C TYR A 186 -33.62 -9.61 0.81
N HIS A 187 -33.78 -8.31 0.54
CA HIS A 187 -35.07 -7.66 0.49
C HIS A 187 -35.08 -6.55 -0.56
N GLN A 188 -36.05 -6.57 -1.48
CA GLN A 188 -36.11 -5.64 -2.61
C GLN A 188 -36.16 -4.16 -2.16
N ASP A 189 -36.88 -3.85 -1.08
CA ASP A 189 -37.03 -2.49 -0.56
C ASP A 189 -35.88 -2.06 0.37
N GLY A 190 -34.87 -2.92 0.58
CA GLY A 190 -33.70 -2.69 1.42
C GLY A 190 -33.75 -3.40 2.76
N LEU A 191 -32.58 -3.62 3.33
CA LEU A 191 -32.35 -4.23 4.63
C LEU A 191 -32.21 -3.15 5.72
N PRO A 192 -32.55 -3.45 6.99
CA PRO A 192 -32.43 -2.52 8.12
C PRO A 192 -30.98 -2.42 8.60
N VAL A 193 -30.16 -1.65 7.90
CA VAL A 193 -28.69 -1.60 8.06
C VAL A 193 -28.27 -1.28 9.48
N ASP A 194 -28.92 -0.34 10.17
CA ASP A 194 -28.57 0.03 11.55
C ASP A 194 -28.78 -1.15 12.52
N THR A 195 -29.88 -1.91 12.36
CA THR A 195 -30.13 -3.10 13.17
C THR A 195 -29.08 -4.18 12.90
N LEU A 196 -28.74 -4.43 11.62
CA LEU A 196 -27.72 -5.41 11.24
C LEU A 196 -26.35 -4.99 11.76
N PHE A 197 -26.01 -3.71 11.69
CA PHE A 197 -24.75 -3.19 12.20
C PHE A 197 -24.61 -3.37 13.72
N ASN A 198 -25.66 -3.13 14.48
CA ASN A 198 -25.67 -3.35 15.93
C ASN A 198 -25.46 -4.84 16.27
N ILE A 199 -26.17 -5.75 15.58
CA ILE A 199 -25.97 -7.20 15.75
C ILE A 199 -24.51 -7.58 15.43
N TRP A 200 -23.94 -7.03 14.34
CA TRP A 200 -22.55 -7.28 13.98
C TRP A 200 -21.58 -6.84 15.08
N GLN A 201 -21.79 -5.68 15.68
CA GLN A 201 -20.94 -5.19 16.78
C GLN A 201 -21.03 -6.06 18.04
N GLU A 202 -22.21 -6.59 18.32
CA GLU A 202 -22.46 -7.38 19.55
C GLU A 202 -22.03 -8.85 19.43
N SER A 203 -22.26 -9.46 18.27
CA SER A 203 -22.16 -10.93 18.12
C SER A 203 -21.45 -11.42 16.86
N GLY A 204 -21.04 -10.53 15.93
CA GLY A 204 -20.37 -10.89 14.68
C GLY A 204 -21.34 -11.23 13.56
N PRO A 205 -21.49 -12.49 13.12
CA PRO A 205 -22.33 -12.85 11.98
C PRO A 205 -23.81 -12.48 12.19
N VAL A 206 -24.42 -11.84 11.19
CA VAL A 206 -25.73 -11.17 11.33
C VAL A 206 -26.89 -11.90 10.64
N THR A 207 -26.63 -12.58 9.52
CA THR A 207 -27.69 -13.01 8.60
C THR A 207 -28.68 -13.98 9.23
N ARG A 208 -28.17 -15.05 9.79
CA ARG A 208 -28.98 -16.08 10.47
C ARG A 208 -29.63 -15.54 11.74
N GLN A 209 -28.88 -14.77 12.53
CA GLN A 209 -29.39 -14.23 13.80
C GLN A 209 -30.55 -13.26 13.55
N TYR A 210 -30.39 -12.31 12.62
CA TYR A 210 -31.45 -11.38 12.27
C TYR A 210 -32.69 -12.12 11.75
N PHE A 211 -32.50 -13.10 10.85
CA PHE A 211 -33.62 -13.86 10.29
C PHE A 211 -34.40 -14.61 11.38
N LEU A 212 -33.70 -15.29 12.31
CA LEU A 212 -34.36 -15.99 13.42
C LEU A 212 -35.09 -15.03 14.37
N ASN A 213 -34.49 -13.89 14.68
CA ASN A 213 -35.12 -12.87 15.52
C ASN A 213 -36.41 -12.33 14.85
N SER A 214 -36.36 -12.07 13.54
CA SER A 214 -37.53 -11.59 12.78
C SER A 214 -38.68 -12.59 12.72
N LEU A 215 -38.38 -13.90 12.75
CA LEU A 215 -39.40 -14.95 12.83
C LEU A 215 -40.09 -15.04 14.19
N MET A 216 -39.41 -14.63 15.27
CA MET A 216 -39.96 -14.64 16.64
C MET A 216 -40.85 -13.43 16.91
N GLU A 217 -40.60 -12.33 16.20
CA GLU A 217 -41.36 -11.09 16.28
C GLU A 217 -42.42 -11.05 15.13
N GLU A 218 -43.55 -11.78 15.28
CA GLU A 218 -44.58 -11.98 14.26
C GLU A 218 -45.07 -10.69 13.55
N GLU A 219 -44.87 -9.53 14.16
CA GLU A 219 -45.27 -8.20 13.60
C GLU A 219 -44.17 -7.53 12.77
N ASN A 220 -42.92 -7.98 12.77
CA ASN A 220 -41.77 -7.23 12.21
C ASN A 220 -41.02 -7.91 11.05
N THR A 221 -41.40 -9.11 10.63
CA THR A 221 -40.77 -9.71 9.44
C THR A 221 -41.23 -8.99 8.18
N PRO A 222 -40.37 -8.24 7.46
CA PRO A 222 -40.76 -7.62 6.21
C PRO A 222 -41.25 -8.68 5.22
N SER A 223 -42.46 -8.48 4.71
CA SER A 223 -43.02 -9.37 3.70
C SER A 223 -42.13 -9.38 2.46
N GLY A 224 -41.60 -10.55 2.10
CA GLY A 224 -40.70 -10.70 0.93
C GLY A 224 -39.21 -10.81 1.27
N MET A 225 -38.83 -10.86 2.56
CA MET A 225 -37.45 -11.15 2.92
C MET A 225 -37.06 -12.57 2.54
N LYS A 226 -35.92 -12.70 1.87
CA LYS A 226 -35.30 -14.00 1.54
C LYS A 226 -34.13 -14.24 2.50
N PHE A 227 -33.99 -15.48 2.92
CA PHE A 227 -32.83 -16.02 3.62
C PHE A 227 -32.43 -17.35 3.00
N SER A 228 -31.14 -17.58 2.84
CA SER A 228 -30.55 -18.89 2.53
C SER A 228 -29.31 -19.11 3.41
N SER A 229 -29.04 -20.34 3.75
CA SER A 229 -27.79 -20.73 4.46
C SER A 229 -26.56 -20.78 3.54
N GLU A 230 -26.76 -20.66 2.24
CA GLU A 230 -25.69 -20.63 1.24
C GLU A 230 -25.32 -19.18 0.92
N PRO A 231 -24.20 -18.65 1.45
CA PRO A 231 -23.86 -17.23 1.33
C PRO A 231 -23.67 -16.77 -0.11
N ASP A 232 -23.15 -17.63 -0.98
CA ASP A 232 -22.83 -17.29 -2.37
C ASP A 232 -24.08 -17.21 -3.26
N ASP A 233 -25.22 -17.73 -2.82
CA ASP A 233 -26.49 -17.53 -3.54
C ASP A 233 -26.91 -16.05 -3.59
N LEU A 234 -26.36 -15.17 -2.75
CA LEU A 234 -26.50 -13.74 -2.86
C LEU A 234 -26.11 -13.23 -4.25
N LEU A 235 -25.11 -13.81 -4.89
CA LEU A 235 -24.60 -13.40 -6.20
C LEU A 235 -25.62 -13.61 -7.33
N ARG A 236 -26.68 -14.39 -7.11
CA ARG A 236 -27.80 -14.57 -8.06
C ARG A 236 -28.81 -13.41 -8.01
N GLU A 237 -28.81 -12.64 -6.95
CA GLU A 237 -29.72 -11.49 -6.80
C GLU A 237 -29.28 -10.31 -7.66
N SER A 238 -30.24 -9.49 -8.07
CA SER A 238 -29.97 -8.33 -8.93
C SER A 238 -29.93 -7.04 -8.10
N ALA A 239 -28.97 -6.17 -8.43
CA ALA A 239 -28.86 -4.81 -7.90
C ALA A 239 -28.06 -3.95 -8.87
N PHE A 240 -28.00 -2.64 -8.66
CA PHE A 240 -27.16 -1.78 -9.47
C PHE A 240 -25.67 -2.01 -9.19
N CYS A 241 -25.29 -2.10 -7.92
CA CYS A 241 -23.92 -2.28 -7.49
C CYS A 241 -23.76 -3.56 -6.66
N PHE A 242 -22.65 -4.26 -6.90
CA PHE A 242 -22.19 -5.39 -6.08
C PHE A 242 -20.86 -5.03 -5.42
N ILE A 243 -20.74 -5.26 -4.10
CA ILE A 243 -19.53 -5.03 -3.32
C ILE A 243 -19.05 -6.37 -2.73
N PRO A 244 -18.07 -7.04 -3.38
CA PRO A 244 -17.38 -8.17 -2.74
C PRO A 244 -16.53 -7.64 -1.59
N ALA A 245 -16.86 -8.02 -0.34
CA ALA A 245 -16.17 -7.63 0.89
C ALA A 245 -15.79 -8.84 1.76
N ALA A 246 -16.08 -10.06 1.30
CA ALA A 246 -15.63 -11.30 1.92
C ALA A 246 -14.14 -11.57 1.62
N PRO A 247 -13.41 -12.33 2.43
CA PRO A 247 -11.99 -12.65 2.19
C PRO A 247 -11.81 -13.68 1.07
N VAL A 248 -12.49 -13.49 -0.06
CA VAL A 248 -12.49 -14.36 -1.24
C VAL A 248 -11.93 -13.58 -2.42
N ALA A 249 -10.79 -14.02 -2.93
CA ALA A 249 -10.15 -13.38 -4.07
C ALA A 249 -10.76 -13.80 -5.42
N ASN A 250 -11.36 -14.99 -5.52
CA ASN A 250 -11.98 -15.56 -6.72
C ASN A 250 -13.51 -15.61 -6.59
N TYR A 251 -14.14 -14.44 -6.46
CA TYR A 251 -15.59 -14.38 -6.29
C TYR A 251 -16.37 -14.71 -7.58
N LEU A 252 -15.78 -14.53 -8.78
CA LEU A 252 -16.36 -14.84 -10.08
C LEU A 252 -15.32 -15.45 -11.03
N ASP A 253 -15.73 -16.42 -11.86
CA ASP A 253 -15.00 -16.87 -13.04
C ASP A 253 -15.98 -17.45 -14.09
N THR A 254 -15.48 -17.67 -15.29
CA THR A 254 -16.19 -18.41 -16.36
C THR A 254 -15.86 -19.91 -16.34
N ASP A 255 -14.90 -20.32 -15.53
CA ASP A 255 -14.39 -21.69 -15.44
C ASP A 255 -14.55 -22.22 -14.02
N SER A 256 -15.36 -23.27 -13.87
CA SER A 256 -15.56 -23.93 -12.59
C SER A 256 -14.30 -24.60 -12.03
N GLY A 257 -13.30 -24.89 -12.88
CA GLY A 257 -12.04 -25.49 -12.46
C GLY A 257 -11.17 -24.56 -11.61
N SER A 258 -11.46 -23.24 -11.59
CA SER A 258 -10.80 -22.26 -10.73
C SER A 258 -11.44 -22.09 -9.34
N ASP A 259 -12.50 -22.88 -9.04
CA ASP A 259 -13.25 -22.85 -7.78
C ASP A 259 -13.73 -21.44 -7.37
N PRO A 260 -14.53 -20.76 -8.22
CA PRO A 260 -15.10 -19.45 -7.88
C PRO A 260 -16.33 -19.60 -6.98
N CYS A 261 -16.66 -18.53 -6.23
CA CYS A 261 -17.95 -18.48 -5.52
C CYS A 261 -19.15 -18.65 -6.46
N MET A 262 -19.08 -18.05 -7.66
CA MET A 262 -20.14 -18.14 -8.66
C MET A 262 -19.58 -18.08 -10.07
N LEU A 263 -20.19 -18.84 -11.00
CA LEU A 263 -19.92 -18.69 -12.42
C LEU A 263 -20.59 -17.43 -12.98
N VAL A 264 -19.92 -16.76 -13.91
CA VAL A 264 -20.39 -15.49 -14.50
C VAL A 264 -21.76 -15.62 -15.18
N ASP A 265 -22.10 -16.78 -15.73
CA ASP A 265 -23.41 -17.04 -16.36
C ASP A 265 -24.57 -17.26 -15.37
N GLN A 266 -24.27 -17.32 -14.06
CA GLN A 266 -25.23 -17.59 -12.99
C GLN A 266 -25.52 -16.36 -12.11
N ILE A 267 -24.79 -15.26 -12.31
CA ILE A 267 -24.97 -14.05 -11.48
C ILE A 267 -26.27 -13.28 -11.83
N GLY A 268 -26.69 -12.45 -10.88
CA GLY A 268 -27.75 -11.48 -11.10
C GLY A 268 -27.35 -10.37 -12.07
N ARG A 269 -28.25 -9.40 -12.28
CA ARG A 269 -27.95 -8.23 -13.12
C ARG A 269 -27.33 -7.14 -12.28
N TRP A 270 -26.06 -6.79 -12.60
CA TRP A 270 -25.33 -5.70 -12.00
C TRP A 270 -24.83 -4.73 -13.08
N HIS A 271 -24.53 -3.49 -12.69
CA HIS A 271 -23.90 -2.50 -13.57
C HIS A 271 -22.52 -2.11 -13.08
N VAL A 272 -22.26 -2.28 -11.78
CA VAL A 272 -21.02 -1.90 -11.13
C VAL A 272 -20.60 -2.98 -10.13
N ILE A 273 -19.28 -3.23 -10.06
CA ILE A 273 -18.62 -3.96 -8.98
C ILE A 273 -17.59 -3.03 -8.36
N ILE A 274 -17.64 -2.84 -7.03
CA ILE A 274 -16.62 -2.10 -6.25
C ILE A 274 -15.94 -3.07 -5.30
N GLU A 275 -14.68 -3.38 -5.53
CA GLU A 275 -14.00 -4.45 -4.80
C GLU A 275 -13.50 -4.00 -3.42
N GLY A 276 -14.30 -4.25 -2.40
CA GLY A 276 -13.92 -4.03 -1.00
C GLY A 276 -12.91 -5.06 -0.48
N ALA A 277 -12.98 -6.30 -0.97
CA ALA A 277 -12.03 -7.37 -0.64
C ALA A 277 -10.69 -7.19 -1.38
N ASN A 278 -9.62 -7.86 -0.90
CA ASN A 278 -8.34 -7.92 -1.60
C ASN A 278 -8.38 -9.03 -2.65
N THR A 279 -8.62 -8.68 -3.89
CA THR A 279 -8.77 -9.60 -5.04
C THR A 279 -7.50 -9.72 -5.88
N TYR A 280 -6.62 -8.71 -5.84
CA TYR A 280 -5.36 -8.72 -6.58
C TYR A 280 -4.41 -9.82 -6.11
N SER A 281 -3.77 -10.46 -7.08
CA SER A 281 -2.66 -11.38 -6.85
C SER A 281 -1.58 -11.15 -7.90
N PRO A 282 -0.28 -11.13 -7.53
CA PRO A 282 0.82 -11.11 -8.49
C PRO A 282 1.05 -12.47 -9.16
N ASP A 283 0.40 -13.54 -8.69
CA ASP A 283 0.52 -14.89 -9.22
C ASP A 283 0.05 -14.94 -10.69
N PRO A 284 0.84 -15.51 -11.62
CA PRO A 284 0.49 -15.54 -13.04
C PRO A 284 -0.82 -16.26 -13.34
N GLU A 285 -1.12 -17.37 -12.67
CA GLU A 285 -2.38 -18.12 -12.89
C GLU A 285 -3.57 -17.29 -12.42
N ARG A 286 -3.45 -16.64 -11.27
CA ARG A 286 -4.48 -15.75 -10.75
C ARG A 286 -4.71 -14.54 -11.66
N LYS A 287 -3.64 -13.98 -12.27
CA LYS A 287 -3.78 -12.91 -13.28
C LYS A 287 -4.53 -13.39 -14.53
N VAL A 288 -4.32 -14.62 -14.97
CA VAL A 288 -5.06 -15.22 -16.10
C VAL A 288 -6.55 -15.34 -15.74
N PHE A 289 -6.87 -15.84 -14.55
CA PHE A 289 -8.27 -15.97 -14.08
C PHE A 289 -8.92 -14.59 -14.00
N ARG A 290 -8.23 -13.60 -13.42
CA ARG A 290 -8.69 -12.22 -13.34
C ARG A 290 -9.00 -11.63 -14.70
N SER A 291 -8.07 -11.71 -15.65
CA SER A 291 -8.26 -11.18 -17.01
C SER A 291 -9.41 -11.88 -17.73
N ARG A 292 -9.60 -13.18 -17.53
CA ARG A 292 -10.72 -13.96 -18.10
C ARG A 292 -12.06 -13.47 -17.52
N MET A 293 -12.15 -13.32 -16.23
CA MET A 293 -13.34 -12.81 -15.54
C MET A 293 -13.67 -11.39 -16.04
N GLU A 294 -12.70 -10.47 -16.08
CA GLU A 294 -12.92 -9.10 -16.53
C GLU A 294 -13.36 -9.03 -18.01
N ARG A 295 -12.83 -9.88 -18.89
CA ARG A 295 -13.31 -9.96 -20.28
C ARG A 295 -14.77 -10.35 -20.35
N ALA A 296 -15.22 -11.30 -19.54
CA ALA A 296 -16.63 -11.70 -19.49
C ALA A 296 -17.51 -10.60 -18.87
N VAL A 297 -17.16 -10.13 -17.69
CA VAL A 297 -17.98 -9.21 -16.89
C VAL A 297 -17.94 -7.76 -17.45
N TYR A 298 -16.72 -7.21 -17.63
CA TYR A 298 -16.55 -5.84 -18.07
C TYR A 298 -16.83 -5.66 -19.56
N ARG A 299 -16.21 -6.50 -20.43
CA ARG A 299 -16.32 -6.29 -21.88
C ARG A 299 -17.58 -6.87 -22.50
N GLN A 300 -18.03 -8.05 -22.06
CA GLN A 300 -19.18 -8.71 -22.69
C GLN A 300 -20.50 -8.30 -22.05
N MET A 301 -20.52 -8.20 -20.70
CA MET A 301 -21.76 -7.86 -19.97
C MET A 301 -21.93 -6.36 -19.72
N GLY A 302 -20.89 -5.53 -19.89
CA GLY A 302 -20.96 -4.09 -19.62
C GLY A 302 -21.10 -3.77 -18.13
N VAL A 303 -20.42 -4.53 -17.26
CA VAL A 303 -20.38 -4.26 -15.82
C VAL A 303 -19.02 -3.60 -15.49
N MET A 304 -19.05 -2.36 -14.99
CA MET A 304 -17.84 -1.64 -14.58
C MET A 304 -17.27 -2.24 -13.30
N ILE A 305 -15.95 -2.46 -13.28
CA ILE A 305 -15.24 -3.00 -12.10
C ILE A 305 -14.26 -1.94 -11.60
N ALA A 306 -14.41 -1.51 -10.34
CA ALA A 306 -13.43 -0.69 -9.64
C ALA A 306 -12.55 -1.60 -8.76
N SER A 307 -11.28 -1.71 -9.17
CA SER A 307 -10.33 -2.69 -8.61
C SER A 307 -9.97 -2.41 -7.15
N ASP A 308 -9.73 -3.47 -6.39
CA ASP A 308 -9.56 -3.53 -4.94
C ASP A 308 -8.64 -2.46 -4.34
N TYR A 309 -7.35 -2.47 -4.65
CA TYR A 309 -6.38 -1.55 -4.04
C TYR A 309 -6.56 -0.09 -4.49
N MET A 310 -7.34 0.18 -5.54
CA MET A 310 -7.72 1.53 -5.96
C MET A 310 -8.80 2.12 -5.05
N VAL A 311 -9.64 1.28 -4.45
CA VAL A 311 -10.83 1.69 -3.69
C VAL A 311 -10.77 1.35 -2.20
N ASN A 312 -10.13 0.23 -1.82
CA ASN A 312 -10.05 -0.24 -0.43
C ASN A 312 -8.78 0.20 0.32
N SER A 313 -8.00 1.13 -0.24
CA SER A 313 -6.73 1.59 0.34
C SER A 313 -6.87 2.50 1.57
N GLY A 314 -8.09 2.76 2.03
CA GLY A 314 -8.33 3.59 3.23
C GLY A 314 -7.53 3.15 4.46
N GLY A 315 -7.46 1.84 4.74
CA GLY A 315 -6.70 1.33 5.88
C GLY A 315 -5.21 1.70 5.83
N VAL A 316 -4.54 1.55 4.69
CA VAL A 316 -3.13 1.93 4.57
C VAL A 316 -2.92 3.44 4.60
N ILE A 317 -3.90 4.24 4.13
CA ILE A 317 -3.85 5.70 4.22
C ILE A 317 -3.90 6.14 5.69
N PHE A 318 -4.83 5.59 6.46
CA PHE A 318 -4.98 5.89 7.89
C PHE A 318 -3.73 5.48 8.68
N ALA A 319 -3.22 4.27 8.44
CA ALA A 319 -1.97 3.80 9.03
C ALA A 319 -0.77 4.72 8.69
N ALA A 320 -0.67 5.17 7.45
CA ALA A 320 0.42 6.01 6.98
C ALA A 320 0.46 7.37 7.67
N GLN A 321 -0.70 7.96 8.02
CA GLN A 321 -0.73 9.26 8.68
C GLN A 321 -0.06 9.24 10.05
N GLU A 322 0.00 8.09 10.73
CA GLU A 322 0.75 7.94 11.98
C GLU A 322 2.27 8.13 11.82
N GLN A 323 2.79 7.98 10.60
CA GLN A 323 4.20 8.23 10.28
C GLN A 323 4.42 9.55 9.55
N LEU A 324 3.47 10.00 8.76
CA LEU A 324 3.55 11.30 8.06
C LEU A 324 3.41 12.45 9.07
N ILE A 325 2.54 12.27 10.06
CA ILE A 325 2.41 13.16 11.22
C ILE A 325 3.09 12.46 12.40
N LYS A 326 4.41 12.68 12.52
CA LYS A 326 5.22 12.02 13.55
C LYS A 326 4.80 12.39 14.97
N THR A 327 4.99 11.45 15.90
CA THR A 327 4.81 11.70 17.32
C THR A 327 5.77 12.81 17.77
N PRO A 328 5.29 13.91 18.37
CA PRO A 328 6.14 14.97 18.92
C PRO A 328 7.17 14.41 19.90
N GLY A 329 8.36 15.02 19.96
CA GLY A 329 9.46 14.52 20.78
C GLY A 329 9.12 14.39 22.26
N HIS A 330 8.31 15.33 22.79
CA HIS A 330 7.90 15.32 24.21
C HIS A 330 6.85 14.26 24.54
N LEU A 331 6.15 13.69 23.55
CA LEU A 331 5.21 12.58 23.72
C LEU A 331 5.87 11.22 23.56
N ARG A 332 7.13 11.16 23.16
CA ARG A 332 7.86 9.91 23.10
C ARG A 332 8.32 9.52 24.50
N PHE A 333 7.89 8.37 24.98
CA PHE A 333 8.36 7.89 26.28
C PHE A 333 9.87 7.60 26.25
N PRO A 334 10.58 7.76 27.39
CA PRO A 334 12.01 7.51 27.51
C PRO A 334 12.40 6.09 27.10
N ASP A 335 13.59 5.93 26.53
CA ASP A 335 14.07 4.60 26.07
C ASP A 335 14.15 3.57 27.19
N GLU A 336 14.34 4.00 28.44
CA GLU A 336 14.35 3.14 29.63
C GLU A 336 12.98 2.54 29.97
N TYR A 337 11.88 3.06 29.40
CA TYR A 337 10.53 2.50 29.56
C TYR A 337 10.22 1.39 28.56
N LYS A 338 11.04 1.24 27.51
CA LYS A 338 10.84 0.17 26.51
C LYS A 338 10.81 -1.20 27.17
N GLY A 339 9.81 -2.02 26.80
CA GLY A 339 9.56 -3.32 27.39
C GLY A 339 8.86 -3.31 28.77
N ASN A 340 8.70 -2.16 29.39
CA ASN A 340 7.98 -1.99 30.66
C ASN A 340 6.57 -1.43 30.40
N ALA A 341 5.61 -2.33 30.21
CA ALA A 341 4.23 -1.97 29.87
C ALA A 341 3.61 -1.00 30.88
N ARG A 342 3.88 -1.19 32.19
CA ARG A 342 3.32 -0.32 33.23
C ARG A 342 3.87 1.10 33.15
N ALA A 343 5.18 1.26 33.00
CA ALA A 343 5.78 2.59 32.89
C ALA A 343 5.30 3.33 31.62
N VAL A 344 5.07 2.59 30.54
CA VAL A 344 4.48 3.15 29.30
C VAL A 344 3.02 3.52 29.52
N GLU A 345 2.22 2.70 30.20
CA GLU A 345 0.82 3.02 30.52
C GLU A 345 0.72 4.27 31.40
N ASP A 346 1.50 4.36 32.47
CA ASP A 346 1.55 5.56 33.33
C ASP A 346 1.93 6.82 32.48
N TRP A 347 2.89 6.69 31.53
CA TRP A 347 3.25 7.77 30.62
C TRP A 347 2.11 8.19 29.69
N LEU A 348 1.38 7.23 29.13
CA LEU A 348 0.25 7.49 28.23
C LEU A 348 -0.91 8.15 28.99
N GLU A 349 -1.18 7.75 30.23
CA GLU A 349 -2.19 8.39 31.09
C GLU A 349 -1.82 9.85 31.40
N ASP A 350 -0.57 10.12 31.71
CA ASP A 350 -0.09 11.48 31.99
C ASP A 350 -0.21 12.44 30.79
N HIS A 351 -0.21 11.89 29.55
CA HIS A 351 -0.28 12.66 28.31
C HIS A 351 -1.57 12.36 27.49
N ALA A 352 -2.60 11.79 28.13
CA ALA A 352 -3.77 11.26 27.43
C ALA A 352 -4.48 12.28 26.53
N GLN A 353 -4.58 13.53 26.97
CA GLN A 353 -5.22 14.59 26.18
C GLN A 353 -4.40 14.89 24.89
N GLU A 354 -3.09 14.97 24.99
CA GLU A 354 -2.21 15.29 23.87
C GLU A 354 -2.19 14.15 22.84
N PHE A 355 -2.25 12.88 23.30
CA PHE A 355 -2.40 11.73 22.41
C PHE A 355 -3.76 11.70 21.71
N SER A 356 -4.84 12.10 22.40
CA SER A 356 -6.18 12.23 21.78
C SER A 356 -6.17 13.30 20.68
N GLU A 357 -5.59 14.48 20.96
CA GLU A 357 -5.46 15.57 19.98
C GLU A 357 -4.61 15.15 18.77
N LEU A 358 -3.52 14.40 19.00
CA LEU A 358 -2.70 13.83 17.93
C LEU A 358 -3.46 12.80 17.08
N ALA A 359 -4.25 11.94 17.72
CA ALA A 359 -5.10 10.97 17.01
C ALA A 359 -6.16 11.68 16.15
N GLU A 360 -6.81 12.71 16.66
CA GLU A 360 -7.79 13.52 15.91
C GLU A 360 -7.14 14.22 14.71
N GLN A 361 -5.95 14.80 14.89
CA GLN A 361 -5.19 15.41 13.79
C GLN A 361 -4.85 14.40 12.70
N ARG A 362 -4.39 13.20 13.07
CA ARG A 362 -4.06 12.11 12.15
C ARG A 362 -5.30 11.59 11.43
N LEU A 363 -6.42 11.48 12.14
CA LEU A 363 -7.70 11.05 11.58
C LEU A 363 -8.19 12.04 10.52
N ALA A 364 -8.24 13.33 10.83
CA ALA A 364 -8.67 14.36 9.88
C ALA A 364 -7.80 14.38 8.60
N ALA A 365 -6.48 14.25 8.77
CA ALA A 365 -5.55 14.15 7.63
C ALA A 365 -5.78 12.88 6.81
N ALA A 366 -6.07 11.76 7.46
CA ALA A 366 -6.34 10.49 6.81
C ALA A 366 -7.63 10.51 5.99
N GLU A 367 -8.70 11.09 6.54
CA GLU A 367 -9.99 11.24 5.86
C GLU A 367 -9.86 12.13 4.62
N SER A 368 -9.19 13.27 4.74
CA SER A 368 -8.95 14.17 3.62
C SER A 368 -8.13 13.51 2.52
N HIS A 369 -7.03 12.84 2.87
CA HIS A 369 -6.18 12.13 1.91
C HIS A 369 -6.92 10.98 1.23
N ARG A 370 -7.69 10.18 1.99
CA ARG A 370 -8.50 9.09 1.43
C ARG A 370 -9.51 9.62 0.42
N ASP A 371 -10.25 10.66 0.78
CA ASP A 371 -11.28 11.24 -0.09
C ASP A 371 -10.66 11.73 -1.41
N GLU A 372 -9.60 12.50 -1.34
CA GLU A 372 -8.90 13.04 -2.51
C GLU A 372 -8.34 11.94 -3.41
N VAL A 373 -7.57 11.01 -2.83
CA VAL A 373 -6.83 10.03 -3.62
C VAL A 373 -7.74 8.98 -4.26
N ILE A 374 -8.81 8.55 -3.57
CA ILE A 374 -9.71 7.55 -4.12
C ILE A 374 -10.55 8.15 -5.24
N ARG A 375 -11.03 9.39 -5.09
CA ARG A 375 -11.69 10.09 -6.20
C ARG A 375 -10.77 10.27 -7.40
N CYS A 376 -9.52 10.64 -7.18
CA CYS A 376 -8.51 10.75 -8.24
C CYS A 376 -8.29 9.39 -8.93
N ASN A 377 -8.19 8.30 -8.16
CA ASN A 377 -8.05 6.94 -8.70
C ASN A 377 -9.19 6.57 -9.65
N ILE A 378 -10.42 6.85 -9.28
CA ILE A 378 -11.59 6.56 -10.13
C ILE A 378 -11.53 7.37 -11.42
N ARG A 379 -11.24 8.67 -11.35
CA ARG A 379 -11.13 9.53 -12.55
C ARG A 379 -10.03 9.05 -13.49
N GLU A 380 -8.82 8.81 -12.97
CA GLU A 380 -7.69 8.30 -13.77
C GLU A 380 -8.01 6.94 -14.40
N MET A 381 -8.70 6.05 -13.67
CA MET A 381 -9.10 4.75 -14.19
C MET A 381 -10.10 4.90 -15.34
N ILE A 382 -11.12 5.77 -15.20
CA ILE A 382 -12.08 6.06 -16.27
C ILE A 382 -11.38 6.71 -17.47
N ASP A 383 -10.44 7.65 -17.25
CA ASP A 383 -9.66 8.27 -18.32
C ASP A 383 -8.91 7.22 -19.15
N LEU A 384 -8.26 6.26 -18.48
CA LEU A 384 -7.53 5.19 -19.17
C LEU A 384 -8.46 4.27 -19.95
N LEU A 385 -9.55 3.81 -19.34
CA LEU A 385 -10.51 2.90 -19.97
C LEU A 385 -11.22 3.53 -21.18
N VAL A 386 -11.52 4.83 -21.11
CA VAL A 386 -12.13 5.56 -22.22
C VAL A 386 -11.12 5.84 -23.33
N SER A 387 -9.84 6.07 -22.99
CA SER A 387 -8.79 6.33 -23.97
C SER A 387 -8.31 5.07 -24.72
N ASP A 388 -8.44 3.91 -24.10
CA ASP A 388 -8.06 2.60 -24.67
C ASP A 388 -9.20 1.58 -24.40
N ALA A 389 -10.03 1.37 -25.43
CA ALA A 389 -11.16 0.44 -25.36
C ALA A 389 -10.72 -1.02 -25.16
N ASP A 390 -9.45 -1.35 -25.38
CA ASP A 390 -8.91 -2.69 -25.16
C ASP A 390 -8.37 -2.91 -23.75
N MET A 391 -8.24 -1.87 -22.95
CA MET A 391 -7.76 -1.96 -21.57
C MET A 391 -8.81 -2.59 -20.64
N LEU A 392 -8.33 -3.44 -19.72
CA LEU A 392 -9.14 -4.00 -18.64
C LEU A 392 -9.01 -3.16 -17.35
N PRO A 393 -10.01 -3.17 -16.47
CA PRO A 393 -9.97 -2.40 -15.22
C PRO A 393 -8.74 -2.68 -14.35
N ASN A 394 -8.33 -3.94 -14.20
CA ASN A 394 -7.13 -4.29 -13.45
C ASN A 394 -5.84 -3.79 -14.12
N GLU A 395 -5.77 -3.79 -15.45
CA GLU A 395 -4.64 -3.24 -16.21
C GLU A 395 -4.53 -1.73 -16.02
N ALA A 396 -5.67 -1.02 -16.04
CA ALA A 396 -5.71 0.41 -15.73
C ALA A 396 -5.21 0.70 -14.31
N ALA A 397 -5.66 -0.07 -13.32
CA ALA A 397 -5.23 0.05 -11.93
C ALA A 397 -3.72 -0.20 -11.75
N GLU A 398 -3.18 -1.27 -12.36
CA GLU A 398 -1.72 -1.54 -12.36
C GLU A 398 -0.96 -0.39 -13.02
N GLN A 399 -1.42 0.12 -14.16
CA GLN A 399 -0.76 1.19 -14.90
C GLN A 399 -0.70 2.50 -14.09
N ILE A 400 -1.78 2.88 -13.40
CA ILE A 400 -1.80 4.05 -12.50
C ILE A 400 -0.75 3.89 -11.41
N SER A 401 -0.73 2.74 -10.73
CA SER A 401 0.22 2.47 -9.66
C SER A 401 1.67 2.48 -10.15
N ILE A 402 1.95 1.84 -11.28
CA ILE A 402 3.29 1.81 -11.88
C ILE A 402 3.74 3.22 -12.29
N ARG A 403 2.86 4.04 -12.91
CA ARG A 403 3.17 5.43 -13.25
C ARG A 403 3.54 6.26 -12.03
N ARG A 404 2.80 6.11 -10.91
CA ARG A 404 3.09 6.82 -9.65
C ARG A 404 4.40 6.37 -9.02
N ILE A 405 4.73 5.06 -9.08
CA ILE A 405 6.04 4.54 -8.65
C ILE A 405 7.15 5.15 -9.51
N ALA A 406 7.00 5.11 -10.84
CA ALA A 406 8.00 5.64 -11.77
C ALA A 406 8.21 7.15 -11.58
N ALA A 407 7.13 7.94 -11.43
CA ALA A 407 7.23 9.38 -11.15
C ALA A 407 8.00 9.65 -9.87
N ARG A 408 7.65 8.94 -8.77
CA ARG A 408 8.35 9.09 -7.49
C ARG A 408 9.82 8.72 -7.56
N GLU A 409 10.16 7.68 -8.31
CA GLU A 409 11.55 7.26 -8.47
C GLU A 409 12.34 8.25 -9.33
N SER A 410 11.72 8.89 -10.33
CA SER A 410 12.36 9.94 -11.13
C SER A 410 12.54 11.24 -10.35
N ASP A 411 11.73 11.49 -9.33
CA ASP A 411 11.83 12.66 -8.45
C ASP A 411 12.87 12.52 -7.33
N LYS A 412 13.43 11.31 -7.13
CA LYS A 412 14.50 11.10 -6.15
C LYS A 412 15.68 12.03 -6.43
N LYS A 413 16.25 12.53 -5.34
CA LYS A 413 17.40 13.44 -5.38
C LYS A 413 18.70 12.66 -5.30
N ALA A 414 19.76 13.27 -5.81
CA ALA A 414 21.12 12.69 -5.77
C ALA A 414 21.53 12.26 -4.36
N VAL A 415 21.21 13.07 -3.34
CA VAL A 415 21.52 12.78 -1.93
C VAL A 415 20.85 11.52 -1.38
N GLU A 416 19.72 11.12 -1.95
CA GLU A 416 18.95 9.96 -1.46
C GLU A 416 19.51 8.62 -1.95
N ILE A 417 20.32 8.65 -3.02
CA ILE A 417 20.84 7.43 -3.65
C ILE A 417 22.37 7.37 -3.73
N MET A 418 23.07 8.49 -3.45
CA MET A 418 24.53 8.53 -3.52
C MET A 418 25.17 7.51 -2.56
N GLU A 419 26.30 6.99 -2.97
CA GLU A 419 27.18 6.16 -2.13
C GLU A 419 28.39 6.96 -1.67
N SER A 420 29.10 6.45 -0.67
CA SER A 420 30.34 7.05 -0.21
C SER A 420 31.38 7.04 -1.33
N ILE A 421 32.13 8.13 -1.46
CA ILE A 421 33.26 8.25 -2.36
C ILE A 421 34.56 8.29 -1.56
N PRO A 422 35.59 7.49 -1.90
CA PRO A 422 36.88 7.62 -1.27
C PRO A 422 37.56 8.93 -1.69
N THR A 423 38.19 9.60 -0.72
CA THR A 423 38.93 10.83 -0.92
C THR A 423 40.42 10.62 -0.81
N ILE A 424 41.20 11.42 -1.53
CA ILE A 424 42.67 11.39 -1.44
C ILE A 424 43.22 12.82 -1.51
N PRO A 425 44.21 13.21 -0.67
CA PRO A 425 44.82 14.53 -0.74
C PRO A 425 45.50 14.80 -2.09
N ILE A 426 45.43 16.03 -2.58
CA ILE A 426 46.06 16.48 -3.83
C ILE A 426 47.57 16.26 -3.86
N ALA A 427 48.23 16.35 -2.71
CA ALA A 427 49.66 16.10 -2.57
C ALA A 427 50.08 14.64 -2.71
N SER A 428 49.12 13.72 -2.92
CA SER A 428 49.37 12.28 -3.06
C SER A 428 50.04 11.95 -4.39
N THR A 429 50.56 10.69 -4.48
CA THR A 429 51.10 10.15 -5.73
C THR A 429 50.12 9.27 -6.46
N VAL A 430 50.35 9.05 -7.75
CA VAL A 430 49.57 8.12 -8.60
C VAL A 430 49.53 6.71 -8.00
N LYS A 431 50.64 6.26 -7.39
CA LYS A 431 50.73 4.95 -6.73
C LYS A 431 49.78 4.81 -5.55
N LEU A 432 49.63 5.86 -4.73
CA LEU A 432 48.68 5.87 -3.62
C LEU A 432 47.26 5.87 -4.11
N ALA A 433 46.95 6.64 -5.17
CA ALA A 433 45.63 6.66 -5.80
C ALA A 433 45.29 5.28 -6.40
N ALA A 434 46.22 4.61 -7.07
CA ALA A 434 46.04 3.26 -7.58
C ALA A 434 45.67 2.27 -6.46
N ALA A 435 46.44 2.33 -5.35
CA ALA A 435 46.18 1.46 -4.19
C ALA A 435 44.79 1.74 -3.57
N ALA A 436 44.38 3.00 -3.50
CA ALA A 436 43.05 3.40 -3.00
C ALA A 436 41.93 2.90 -3.89
N LEU A 437 42.04 2.99 -5.22
CA LEU A 437 41.05 2.48 -6.19
C LEU A 437 40.91 0.96 -6.13
N ILE A 438 42.05 0.22 -6.05
CA ILE A 438 42.02 -1.25 -5.97
C ILE A 438 41.31 -1.74 -4.70
N ASN A 439 41.43 -1.01 -3.60
CA ASN A 439 40.79 -1.35 -2.32
C ASN A 439 39.38 -0.77 -2.12
N SER A 440 38.82 -0.11 -3.12
CA SER A 440 37.49 0.50 -3.07
C SER A 440 36.58 -0.06 -4.16
N PRO A 441 35.29 -0.24 -3.90
CA PRO A 441 34.30 -0.55 -4.94
C PRO A 441 33.98 0.65 -5.83
N SER A 442 34.51 1.84 -5.51
CA SER A 442 34.26 3.07 -6.25
C SER A 442 35.06 3.12 -7.56
N PRO A 443 34.43 3.50 -8.71
CA PRO A 443 35.14 3.67 -9.97
C PRO A 443 35.97 4.96 -10.03
N ILE A 444 35.81 5.87 -9.06
CA ILE A 444 36.50 7.17 -9.00
C ILE A 444 36.98 7.48 -7.58
N LEU A 445 38.04 8.27 -7.49
CA LEU A 445 38.50 8.92 -6.24
C LEU A 445 38.25 10.43 -6.36
N ALA A 446 37.75 11.03 -5.30
CA ALA A 446 37.72 12.50 -5.18
C ALA A 446 39.07 12.97 -4.65
N VAL A 447 39.73 13.86 -5.38
CA VAL A 447 40.96 14.51 -4.94
C VAL A 447 40.56 15.78 -4.21
N VAL A 448 41.06 15.93 -2.96
CA VAL A 448 40.73 17.06 -2.09
C VAL A 448 41.97 17.90 -1.80
N ASP A 449 41.76 19.19 -1.62
CA ASP A 449 42.79 20.13 -1.19
C ASP A 449 43.01 20.11 0.33
N ASP A 450 43.83 21.02 0.84
CA ASP A 450 44.17 21.09 2.26
C ASP A 450 42.96 21.55 3.13
N ASP A 451 41.91 22.07 2.53
CA ASP A 451 40.64 22.50 3.17
C ASP A 451 39.53 21.45 2.99
N ASP A 452 39.87 20.21 2.61
CA ASP A 452 38.94 19.10 2.29
C ASP A 452 37.93 19.45 1.18
N GLN A 453 38.27 20.36 0.27
CA GLN A 453 37.44 20.74 -0.87
C GLN A 453 37.83 19.98 -2.13
N LEU A 454 36.84 19.69 -2.99
CA LEU A 454 37.07 19.00 -4.26
C LEU A 454 38.00 19.80 -5.16
N ALA A 455 39.17 19.25 -5.45
CA ALA A 455 40.19 19.79 -6.34
C ALA A 455 40.22 19.07 -7.71
N GLY A 456 39.75 17.83 -7.76
CA GLY A 456 39.72 17.02 -8.97
C GLY A 456 39.15 15.62 -8.72
N VAL A 457 39.14 14.81 -9.74
CA VAL A 457 38.85 13.35 -9.66
C VAL A 457 39.92 12.54 -10.39
N VAL A 458 40.08 11.30 -9.97
CA VAL A 458 40.97 10.32 -10.62
C VAL A 458 40.20 9.03 -10.81
N THR A 459 40.33 8.46 -12.02
CA THR A 459 39.75 7.19 -12.42
C THR A 459 40.85 6.12 -12.62
N ASP A 460 40.44 4.87 -12.77
CA ASP A 460 41.31 3.78 -13.20
C ASP A 460 41.93 4.04 -14.58
N TRP A 461 41.19 4.72 -15.47
CA TRP A 461 41.69 5.15 -16.78
C TRP A 461 42.84 6.18 -16.67
N ASP A 462 42.72 7.16 -15.78
CA ASP A 462 43.80 8.15 -15.53
C ASP A 462 45.05 7.49 -15.03
N ILE A 463 44.92 6.53 -14.11
CA ILE A 463 46.04 5.71 -13.59
C ILE A 463 46.66 4.89 -14.71
N THR A 464 45.84 4.22 -15.53
CA THR A 464 46.33 3.40 -16.65
C THR A 464 47.08 4.24 -17.66
N ARG A 465 46.57 5.43 -18.00
CA ARG A 465 47.23 6.38 -18.89
C ARG A 465 48.57 6.86 -18.31
N ALA A 466 48.61 7.17 -17.02
CA ALA A 466 49.82 7.60 -16.35
C ALA A 466 50.92 6.52 -16.37
N THR A 467 50.56 5.25 -16.16
CA THR A 467 51.52 4.12 -16.20
C THR A 467 52.09 3.88 -17.59
N SER A 468 51.38 4.23 -18.66
CA SER A 468 51.85 4.08 -20.03
C SER A 468 52.90 5.13 -20.45
N ILE A 469 53.02 6.24 -19.71
CA ILE A 469 53.91 7.35 -20.01
C ILE A 469 55.23 7.30 -19.26
N GLY A 470 55.34 6.56 -18.14
CA GLY A 470 56.57 6.46 -17.34
C GLY A 470 56.37 5.75 -16.00
N SER A 471 57.32 5.89 -15.09
CA SER A 471 57.30 5.25 -13.78
C SER A 471 56.30 5.97 -12.84
N PRO A 472 55.18 5.37 -12.46
CA PRO A 472 54.09 6.05 -11.71
C PRO A 472 54.39 6.26 -10.22
N ASP A 473 55.47 5.67 -9.69
CA ASP A 473 55.74 5.58 -8.27
C ASP A 473 55.80 6.97 -7.56
N ASN A 474 56.41 7.95 -8.21
CA ASN A 474 56.58 9.30 -7.67
C ASN A 474 55.87 10.39 -8.45
N LEU A 475 55.00 10.02 -9.40
CA LEU A 475 54.25 10.99 -10.22
C LEU A 475 53.22 11.69 -9.32
N PRO A 476 53.24 13.05 -9.20
CA PRO A 476 52.24 13.76 -8.45
C PRO A 476 50.84 13.56 -9.04
N LEU A 477 49.86 13.33 -8.18
CA LEU A 477 48.47 13.10 -8.58
C LEU A 477 47.89 14.27 -9.34
N GLU A 478 48.31 15.48 -8.97
CA GLU A 478 47.91 16.76 -9.58
C GLU A 478 48.17 16.83 -11.10
N GLN A 479 49.12 16.06 -11.63
CA GLN A 479 49.47 16.02 -13.05
C GLN A 479 48.56 15.12 -13.90
N VAL A 480 47.82 14.22 -13.26
CA VAL A 480 47.01 13.20 -13.94
C VAL A 480 45.52 13.33 -13.63
N MET A 481 45.15 13.98 -12.54
CA MET A 481 43.76 14.16 -12.15
C MET A 481 42.97 15.04 -13.14
N THR A 482 41.69 14.79 -13.28
CA THR A 482 40.77 15.66 -13.99
C THR A 482 40.33 16.78 -13.08
N ARG A 483 40.63 18.04 -13.45
CA ARG A 483 40.34 19.26 -12.66
C ARG A 483 38.95 19.83 -12.94
N GLU A 484 38.50 19.76 -14.19
CA GLU A 484 37.16 20.18 -14.58
C GLU A 484 36.16 19.06 -14.28
N VAL A 485 35.74 18.96 -13.02
CA VAL A 485 34.92 17.88 -12.54
C VAL A 485 33.45 18.13 -12.84
N ILE A 486 32.85 17.23 -13.61
CA ILE A 486 31.40 17.17 -13.74
C ILE A 486 30.82 16.57 -12.44
N SER A 487 29.96 17.31 -11.78
CA SER A 487 29.39 16.93 -10.49
C SER A 487 27.88 17.09 -10.43
N ALA A 488 27.25 16.40 -9.49
CA ALA A 488 25.86 16.60 -9.12
C ALA A 488 25.79 17.41 -7.81
N VAL A 489 24.70 18.15 -7.63
CA VAL A 489 24.37 18.72 -6.31
C VAL A 489 23.35 17.80 -5.59
N PRO A 490 23.26 17.85 -4.26
CA PRO A 490 22.36 16.97 -3.49
C PRO A 490 20.90 17.00 -3.93
N THR A 491 20.47 18.13 -4.48
CA THR A 491 19.09 18.38 -4.93
C THR A 491 18.83 18.04 -6.40
N ASP A 492 19.85 17.64 -7.17
CA ASP A 492 19.64 17.19 -8.56
C ASP A 492 18.72 15.97 -8.58
N SER A 493 17.80 15.93 -9.56
CA SER A 493 17.00 14.73 -9.79
C SER A 493 17.85 13.61 -10.38
N ILE A 494 17.45 12.36 -10.14
CA ILE A 494 18.16 11.21 -10.76
C ILE A 494 18.18 11.32 -12.28
N LEU A 495 17.12 11.85 -12.88
CA LEU A 495 17.05 12.06 -14.32
C LEU A 495 18.10 13.08 -14.80
N ASP A 496 18.32 14.16 -14.04
CA ASP A 496 19.35 15.14 -14.37
C ASP A 496 20.75 14.55 -14.21
N VAL A 497 20.97 13.71 -13.21
CA VAL A 497 22.23 12.96 -13.02
C VAL A 497 22.48 12.03 -14.20
N ILE A 498 21.48 11.25 -14.63
CA ILE A 498 21.59 10.37 -15.80
C ILE A 498 21.94 11.19 -17.06
N ARG A 499 21.24 12.30 -17.30
CA ARG A 499 21.53 13.18 -18.44
C ARG A 499 22.97 13.73 -18.42
N LYS A 500 23.48 14.09 -17.22
CA LYS A 500 24.86 14.55 -17.08
C LYS A 500 25.85 13.41 -17.38
N LEU A 501 25.62 12.19 -16.86
CA LEU A 501 26.47 11.04 -17.17
C LEU A 501 26.53 10.74 -18.67
N GLU A 502 25.37 10.70 -19.32
CA GLU A 502 25.26 10.45 -20.76
C GLU A 502 25.86 11.56 -21.61
N HIS A 503 25.53 12.83 -21.30
CA HIS A 503 26.00 13.97 -22.08
C HIS A 503 27.52 14.13 -22.04
N HIS A 504 28.14 13.80 -20.92
CA HIS A 504 29.59 13.91 -20.74
C HIS A 504 30.33 12.59 -20.97
N GLU A 505 29.61 11.52 -21.33
CA GLU A 505 30.17 10.17 -21.56
C GLU A 505 31.01 9.65 -20.37
N ILE A 506 30.56 9.93 -19.13
CA ILE A 506 31.22 9.52 -17.90
C ILE A 506 30.42 8.44 -17.16
N SER A 507 31.11 7.52 -16.49
CA SER A 507 30.49 6.41 -15.74
C SER A 507 30.16 6.75 -14.29
N ALA A 508 30.74 7.81 -13.75
CA ALA A 508 30.51 8.24 -12.37
C ALA A 508 30.78 9.74 -12.21
N MET A 509 30.15 10.36 -11.22
CA MET A 509 30.41 11.73 -10.81
C MET A 509 30.27 11.91 -9.29
N PRO A 510 31.05 12.82 -8.66
CA PRO A 510 30.86 13.17 -7.28
C PRO A 510 29.59 13.99 -7.07
N VAL A 511 28.98 13.85 -5.88
CA VAL A 511 27.91 14.70 -5.39
C VAL A 511 28.54 15.71 -4.41
N VAL A 512 28.36 17.00 -4.68
CA VAL A 512 29.01 18.07 -3.92
C VAL A 512 28.01 19.11 -3.41
N SER A 513 28.30 19.65 -2.22
CA SER A 513 27.61 20.84 -1.70
C SER A 513 28.61 22.00 -1.65
N GLY A 514 28.47 22.93 -2.58
CA GLY A 514 29.54 23.90 -2.87
C GLY A 514 30.78 23.18 -3.39
N LYS A 515 31.86 23.14 -2.62
CA LYS A 515 33.07 22.35 -2.93
C LYS A 515 33.28 21.14 -2.00
N SER A 516 32.41 20.97 -1.00
CA SER A 516 32.48 19.80 -0.09
C SER A 516 31.95 18.55 -0.77
N VAL A 517 32.71 17.48 -0.74
CA VAL A 517 32.35 16.18 -1.32
C VAL A 517 31.45 15.42 -0.36
N LEU A 518 30.26 15.02 -0.80
CA LEU A 518 29.28 14.30 0.01
C LEU A 518 29.23 12.81 -0.33
N GLY A 519 29.43 12.46 -1.59
CA GLY A 519 29.36 11.09 -2.09
C GLY A 519 29.57 11.04 -3.59
N MET A 520 29.14 9.94 -4.21
CA MET A 520 29.15 9.78 -5.66
C MET A 520 27.91 9.06 -6.18
N ILE A 521 27.64 9.23 -7.46
CA ILE A 521 26.67 8.41 -8.20
C ILE A 521 27.39 7.84 -9.43
N SER A 522 27.21 6.54 -9.68
CA SER A 522 27.76 5.85 -10.85
C SER A 522 26.64 5.22 -11.69
N SER A 523 26.92 4.97 -12.97
CA SER A 523 26.04 4.21 -13.86
C SER A 523 25.79 2.79 -13.32
N ASP A 524 26.80 2.17 -12.68
CA ASP A 524 26.67 0.86 -12.03
C ASP A 524 25.71 0.89 -10.84
N LEU A 525 25.77 1.93 -10.01
CA LEU A 525 24.83 2.15 -8.92
C LEU A 525 23.40 2.29 -9.44
N LEU A 526 23.21 3.10 -10.47
CA LEU A 526 21.91 3.30 -11.12
C LEU A 526 21.41 2.00 -11.78
N ALA A 527 22.30 1.26 -12.45
CA ALA A 527 21.99 -0.03 -13.05
C ALA A 527 21.62 -1.08 -11.98
N ARG A 528 22.39 -1.19 -10.88
CA ARG A 528 22.06 -2.07 -9.76
C ARG A 528 20.71 -1.75 -9.14
N GLN A 529 20.42 -0.49 -8.90
CA GLN A 529 19.10 -0.08 -8.40
C GLN A 529 17.98 -0.44 -9.39
N SER A 530 18.20 -0.22 -10.70
CA SER A 530 17.25 -0.59 -11.74
C SER A 530 17.09 -2.11 -11.87
N LEU A 531 18.19 -2.88 -11.80
CA LEU A 531 18.15 -4.35 -11.80
C LEU A 531 17.48 -4.91 -10.55
N LEU A 532 17.75 -4.37 -9.38
CA LEU A 532 17.06 -4.74 -8.14
C LEU A 532 15.55 -4.50 -8.26
N ARG A 533 15.14 -3.41 -8.89
CA ARG A 533 13.73 -3.11 -9.17
C ARG A 533 13.13 -4.09 -10.19
N LEU A 534 13.84 -4.40 -11.28
CA LEU A 534 13.40 -5.38 -12.28
C LEU A 534 13.30 -6.78 -11.65
N LEU A 535 14.26 -7.19 -10.83
CA LEU A 535 14.19 -8.44 -10.09
C LEU A 535 13.03 -8.42 -9.09
N GLN A 536 12.81 -7.33 -8.38
CA GLN A 536 11.66 -7.16 -7.50
C GLN A 536 10.33 -7.12 -8.27
N SER A 537 10.33 -6.76 -9.55
CA SER A 537 9.15 -6.74 -10.42
C SER A 537 8.89 -8.08 -11.13
N GLN A 538 9.90 -8.94 -11.24
CA GLN A 538 9.80 -10.25 -11.91
C GLN A 538 9.70 -11.44 -10.94
N ILE A 539 10.03 -11.24 -9.66
CA ILE A 539 9.86 -12.18 -8.58
C ILE A 539 8.59 -11.84 -7.81
#